data_37e0ae18a42b19051d93ac79ea88a367
#
_entry.id   37e0ae18a42b19051d93ac79ea88a367
#
_cell.length_a   1.000
_cell.length_b   1.000
_cell.length_c   1.000
_cell.angle_alpha   90.00
_cell.angle_beta   90.00
_cell.angle_gamma   90.00
#
_symmetry.space_group_name_H-M   'P 1'
#
loop_
_entity.id
_entity.type
_entity.pdbx_description
1 polymer ?
#
loop_
_entity_poly.entity_id
_entity_poly.type
_entity_poly.pdbx_seq_one_letter_code
_entity_poly.pdbx_strand_id
1 'polypeptide(L)'
;HFKVSENDYLVFKGIDGSLDILNRIGKTRVKTAKNYSFSDNEIAILDKQFSFTDLQGNLIQINTKGKESKRPLKVNAAHRTAMKFNQLVVLEDNILYSKGKKAVLEYGIYTPPSIFKIKQKIYLSITDTQNKKVYLFNSDLKNLGGFPVYGGGEIDLVESSDIGTLNFVTKDRENSLVVYQLKE
;
A
#
# COMPACT_ATOMS: atom_id res chain seq x y z
N HIS A 1 8.01 6.75 11.42
CA HIS A 1 9.16 7.55 10.98
C HIS A 1 9.20 7.66 9.47
N PHE A 2 9.39 8.87 8.95
CA PHE A 2 9.45 9.15 7.51
C PHE A 2 10.64 10.03 7.19
N LYS A 3 11.26 9.79 6.04
CA LYS A 3 12.28 10.67 5.46
C LYS A 3 11.72 11.35 4.22
N VAL A 4 11.73 12.69 4.22
CA VAL A 4 11.32 13.49 3.06
C VAL A 4 12.48 14.41 2.70
N SER A 5 13.05 14.21 1.51
CA SER A 5 14.34 14.79 1.13
C SER A 5 15.41 14.43 2.19
N GLU A 6 16.12 15.41 2.74
CA GLU A 6 17.17 15.18 3.75
C GLU A 6 16.67 15.26 5.21
N ASN A 7 15.36 15.44 5.42
CA ASN A 7 14.80 15.64 6.77
C ASN A 7 14.03 14.41 7.25
N ASP A 8 14.20 14.11 8.54
CA ASP A 8 13.46 13.10 9.27
C ASP A 8 12.23 13.69 9.94
N TYR A 9 11.13 12.93 9.92
CA TYR A 9 9.85 13.30 10.50
C TYR A 9 9.25 12.14 11.28
N LEU A 10 8.62 12.47 12.41
CA LEU A 10 7.72 11.59 13.15
C LEU A 10 6.29 12.05 12.86
N VAL A 11 5.42 11.13 12.48
CA VAL A 11 4.04 11.45 12.12
C VAL A 11 3.10 10.61 12.96
N PHE A 12 2.10 11.23 13.57
CA PHE A 12 1.12 10.59 14.43
C PHE A 12 -0.29 11.04 14.05
N LYS A 13 -1.21 10.08 13.96
CA LYS A 13 -2.64 10.33 13.90
C LYS A 13 -3.18 10.43 15.32
N GLY A 14 -3.78 11.55 15.67
CA GLY A 14 -4.53 11.71 16.91
C GLY A 14 -5.94 11.11 16.80
N ILE A 15 -6.44 10.57 17.90
CA ILE A 15 -7.82 10.05 18.00
C ILE A 15 -8.87 11.16 17.86
N ASP A 16 -8.46 12.40 18.08
CA ASP A 16 -9.25 13.62 17.91
C ASP A 16 -9.25 14.15 16.46
N GLY A 17 -8.68 13.41 15.52
CA GLY A 17 -8.52 13.82 14.13
C GLY A 17 -7.33 14.76 13.89
N SER A 18 -6.48 14.99 14.88
CA SER A 18 -5.24 15.75 14.68
C SER A 18 -4.20 14.94 13.91
N LEU A 19 -3.31 15.65 13.20
CA LEU A 19 -2.13 15.07 12.58
C LEU A 19 -0.91 15.83 13.03
N ASP A 20 -0.06 15.20 13.81
CA ASP A 20 1.20 15.77 14.29
C ASP A 20 2.36 15.34 13.40
N ILE A 21 3.05 16.31 12.81
CA ILE A 21 4.25 16.08 12.01
C ILE A 21 5.42 16.78 12.72
N LEU A 22 6.23 15.99 13.39
CA LEU A 22 7.28 16.43 14.28
C LEU A 22 8.66 16.16 13.66
N ASN A 23 9.68 16.85 14.15
CA ASN A 23 11.06 16.49 13.90
C ASN A 23 11.50 15.35 14.85
N ARG A 24 12.74 14.85 14.68
CA ARG A 24 13.31 13.75 15.49
C ARG A 24 13.45 14.06 16.99
N ILE A 25 13.32 15.33 17.41
CA ILE A 25 13.35 15.73 18.83
C ILE A 25 11.96 16.11 19.36
N GLY A 26 10.89 15.73 18.66
CA GLY A 26 9.51 15.92 19.11
C GLY A 26 8.93 17.34 18.96
N LYS A 27 9.63 18.26 18.29
CA LYS A 27 9.09 19.60 18.01
C LYS A 27 8.26 19.61 16.73
N THR A 28 7.14 20.33 16.73
CA THR A 28 6.30 20.53 15.54
C THR A 28 7.15 21.03 14.37
N ARG A 29 7.13 20.26 13.29
CA ARG A 29 7.88 20.55 12.05
C ARG A 29 6.98 21.09 10.96
N VAL A 30 5.76 20.58 10.88
CA VAL A 30 4.76 20.99 9.91
C VAL A 30 3.45 21.24 10.64
N LYS A 31 2.88 22.42 10.48
CA LYS A 31 1.54 22.72 10.97
C LYS A 31 0.52 22.15 10.00
N THR A 32 -0.46 21.46 10.54
CA THR A 32 -1.55 20.84 9.77
C THR A 32 -2.89 21.39 10.19
N ALA A 33 -3.90 21.19 9.37
CA ALA A 33 -5.28 21.36 9.80
C ALA A 33 -5.60 20.34 10.92
N LYS A 34 -6.70 20.56 11.62
CA LYS A 34 -7.24 19.62 12.61
C LYS A 34 -8.53 18.98 12.07
N ASN A 35 -8.97 17.91 12.70
CA ASN A 35 -10.24 17.23 12.43
C ASN A 35 -10.26 16.42 11.11
N TYR A 36 -9.22 15.66 10.85
CA TYR A 36 -9.24 14.65 9.81
C TYR A 36 -10.08 13.43 10.23
N SER A 37 -10.94 12.95 9.35
CA SER A 37 -11.63 11.66 9.51
C SER A 37 -10.77 10.55 8.90
N PHE A 38 -9.69 10.18 9.58
CA PHE A 38 -8.75 9.17 9.06
C PHE A 38 -9.43 7.85 8.76
N SER A 39 -9.09 7.24 7.62
CA SER A 39 -9.32 5.81 7.41
C SER A 39 -8.31 4.97 8.21
N ASP A 40 -8.53 3.67 8.27
CA ASP A 40 -7.60 2.71 8.92
C ASP A 40 -6.29 2.52 8.14
N ASN A 41 -6.20 3.08 6.95
CA ASN A 41 -5.01 2.99 6.11
C ASN A 41 -3.82 3.75 6.72
N GLU A 42 -2.62 3.27 6.46
CA GLU A 42 -1.39 3.88 6.94
C GLU A 42 -1.11 5.23 6.27
N ILE A 43 -0.34 6.07 6.96
CA ILE A 43 0.28 7.25 6.36
C ILE A 43 1.52 6.78 5.60
N ALA A 44 1.76 7.36 4.43
CA ALA A 44 2.93 7.09 3.63
C ALA A 44 3.48 8.38 2.99
N ILE A 45 4.63 8.26 2.36
CA ILE A 45 5.16 9.32 1.50
C ILE A 45 4.84 9.01 0.04
N LEU A 46 4.09 9.92 -0.58
CA LEU A 46 3.78 9.89 -2.01
C LEU A 46 4.10 11.27 -2.58
N ASP A 47 4.86 11.33 -3.67
CA ASP A 47 5.32 12.58 -4.29
C ASP A 47 6.01 13.55 -3.30
N LYS A 48 6.83 13.01 -2.38
CA LYS A 48 7.50 13.76 -1.32
C LYS A 48 6.54 14.49 -0.37
N GLN A 49 5.31 14.02 -0.25
CA GLN A 49 4.28 14.55 0.64
C GLN A 49 3.79 13.48 1.61
N PHE A 50 3.42 13.88 2.82
CA PHE A 50 2.72 13.02 3.76
C PHE A 50 1.33 12.75 3.21
N SER A 51 1.01 11.50 2.98
CA SER A 51 -0.18 11.08 2.26
C SER A 51 -0.97 10.07 3.07
N PHE A 52 -2.28 10.24 3.15
CA PHE A 52 -3.21 9.34 3.82
C PHE A 52 -4.59 9.45 3.18
N THR A 53 -5.48 8.53 3.51
CA THR A 53 -6.86 8.58 3.06
C THR A 53 -7.82 8.83 4.22
N ASP A 54 -8.95 9.50 3.92
CA ASP A 54 -10.03 9.72 4.88
C ASP A 54 -11.18 8.73 4.67
N LEU A 55 -12.12 8.68 5.62
CA LEU A 55 -13.32 7.84 5.56
C LEU A 55 -14.27 8.21 4.40
N GLN A 56 -14.14 9.41 3.84
CA GLN A 56 -14.88 9.84 2.67
C GLN A 56 -14.24 9.38 1.34
N GLY A 57 -13.17 8.60 1.41
CA GLY A 57 -12.46 8.09 0.22
C GLY A 57 -11.67 9.17 -0.51
N ASN A 58 -11.11 10.14 0.20
CA ASN A 58 -10.21 11.13 -0.38
C ASN A 58 -8.75 10.79 -0.04
N LEU A 59 -7.85 11.04 -0.98
CA LEU A 59 -6.43 11.15 -0.73
C LEU A 59 -6.11 12.57 -0.28
N ILE A 60 -5.52 12.69 0.89
CA ILE A 60 -5.02 13.94 1.46
C ILE A 60 -3.50 13.90 1.42
N GLN A 61 -2.90 14.96 0.91
CA GLN A 61 -1.45 15.09 0.81
C GLN A 61 -1.01 16.44 1.39
N ILE A 62 -0.01 16.40 2.26
CA ILE A 62 0.52 17.58 2.96
C ILE A 62 2.02 17.64 2.66
N ASN A 63 2.46 18.76 2.11
CA ASN A 63 3.89 18.96 1.87
C ASN A 63 4.62 19.43 3.13
N THR A 64 5.95 19.52 3.08
CA THR A 64 6.80 19.94 4.19
C THR A 64 6.64 21.41 4.61
N LYS A 65 5.87 22.21 3.87
CA LYS A 65 5.50 23.59 4.19
C LYS A 65 4.09 23.68 4.82
N GLY A 66 3.39 22.56 4.98
CA GLY A 66 2.02 22.50 5.51
C GLY A 66 0.92 22.78 4.48
N LYS A 67 1.27 22.93 3.19
CA LYS A 67 0.26 23.09 2.17
C LYS A 67 -0.42 21.75 1.91
N GLU A 68 -1.73 21.72 2.05
CA GLU A 68 -2.59 20.56 1.85
C GLU A 68 -3.19 20.56 0.45
N SER A 69 -3.37 19.36 -0.08
CA SER A 69 -4.23 19.08 -1.23
C SER A 69 -5.13 17.88 -0.92
N LYS A 70 -6.36 17.91 -1.42
CA LYS A 70 -7.36 16.85 -1.25
C LYS A 70 -7.89 16.43 -2.61
N ARG A 71 -7.91 15.12 -2.88
CA ARG A 71 -8.36 14.55 -4.14
C ARG A 71 -9.28 13.34 -3.88
N PRO A 72 -10.52 13.33 -4.41
CA PRO A 72 -11.41 12.18 -4.27
C PRO A 72 -10.87 10.97 -5.05
N LEU A 73 -10.85 9.81 -4.41
CA LEU A 73 -10.54 8.53 -5.04
C LEU A 73 -11.80 7.83 -5.56
N LYS A 74 -12.99 8.31 -5.17
CA LYS A 74 -14.31 7.74 -5.50
C LYS A 74 -14.46 6.30 -5.02
N VAL A 75 -14.08 6.06 -3.78
CA VAL A 75 -14.16 4.76 -3.11
C VAL A 75 -14.92 4.88 -1.78
N ASN A 76 -15.43 3.76 -1.28
CA ASN A 76 -16.17 3.71 -0.02
C ASN A 76 -15.24 3.84 1.21
N ALA A 77 -15.83 3.95 2.41
CA ALA A 77 -15.09 4.13 3.67
C ALA A 77 -14.23 2.92 4.05
N ALA A 78 -14.58 1.72 3.59
CA ALA A 78 -13.89 0.47 3.89
C ALA A 78 -12.72 0.18 2.94
N HIS A 79 -12.40 1.11 2.03
CA HIS A 79 -11.29 0.96 1.10
C HIS A 79 -9.96 0.73 1.83
N ARG A 80 -9.08 -0.04 1.22
CA ARG A 80 -7.72 -0.28 1.71
C ARG A 80 -6.70 0.25 0.72
N THR A 81 -5.58 0.76 1.23
CA THR A 81 -4.54 1.33 0.36
C THR A 81 -3.16 0.82 0.71
N ALA A 82 -2.31 0.79 -0.29
CA ALA A 82 -0.86 0.77 -0.12
C ALA A 82 -0.25 1.95 -0.87
N MET A 83 0.72 2.61 -0.24
CA MET A 83 1.46 3.72 -0.81
C MET A 83 2.95 3.50 -0.61
N LYS A 84 3.67 3.17 -1.65
CA LYS A 84 5.12 2.89 -1.60
C LYS A 84 5.74 3.12 -2.98
N PHE A 85 7.02 3.50 -3.02
CA PHE A 85 7.75 3.73 -4.27
C PHE A 85 7.04 4.69 -5.24
N ASN A 86 6.44 5.73 -4.69
CA ASN A 86 5.66 6.73 -5.42
C ASN A 86 4.47 6.14 -6.19
N GLN A 87 3.91 5.07 -5.71
CA GLN A 87 2.72 4.41 -6.25
C GLN A 87 1.63 4.31 -5.19
N LEU A 88 0.41 4.62 -5.58
CA LEU A 88 -0.81 4.39 -4.81
C LEU A 88 -1.56 3.22 -5.43
N VAL A 89 -1.91 2.26 -4.60
CA VAL A 89 -2.83 1.15 -4.93
C VAL A 89 -4.01 1.24 -4.00
N VAL A 90 -5.21 1.12 -4.52
CA VAL A 90 -6.45 1.16 -3.75
C VAL A 90 -7.25 -0.09 -4.03
N LEU A 91 -7.70 -0.74 -2.98
CA LEU A 91 -8.67 -1.83 -3.02
C LEU A 91 -10.01 -1.31 -2.51
N GLU A 92 -11.05 -1.49 -3.29
CA GLU A 92 -12.45 -1.31 -2.90
C GLU A 92 -13.21 -2.58 -3.24
N ASP A 93 -13.76 -3.23 -2.22
CA ASP A 93 -14.42 -4.54 -2.35
C ASP A 93 -13.51 -5.56 -3.07
N ASN A 94 -13.82 -5.90 -4.32
CA ASN A 94 -13.03 -6.79 -5.17
C ASN A 94 -12.38 -6.08 -6.37
N ILE A 95 -12.25 -4.75 -6.32
CA ILE A 95 -11.65 -3.98 -7.41
C ILE A 95 -10.36 -3.31 -6.94
N LEU A 96 -9.29 -3.62 -7.63
CA LEU A 96 -7.98 -3.01 -7.41
C LEU A 96 -7.75 -1.87 -8.40
N TYR A 97 -7.35 -0.71 -7.89
CA TYR A 97 -7.06 0.48 -8.71
C TYR A 97 -5.60 0.90 -8.55
N SER A 98 -4.96 1.26 -9.63
CA SER A 98 -3.65 1.90 -9.65
C SER A 98 -3.42 2.65 -10.95
N LYS A 99 -2.85 3.86 -10.90
CA LYS A 99 -2.49 4.67 -12.08
C LYS A 99 -3.63 4.82 -13.11
N GLY A 100 -4.87 4.99 -12.66
CA GLY A 100 -6.03 5.10 -13.54
C GLY A 100 -6.47 3.80 -14.20
N LYS A 101 -5.84 2.67 -13.88
CA LYS A 101 -6.22 1.33 -14.31
C LYS A 101 -6.97 0.61 -13.20
N LYS A 102 -7.73 -0.42 -13.56
CA LYS A 102 -8.42 -1.30 -12.62
C LYS A 102 -8.24 -2.77 -12.98
N ALA A 103 -8.20 -3.61 -11.95
CA ALA A 103 -8.33 -5.06 -12.07
C ALA A 103 -9.53 -5.51 -11.22
N VAL A 104 -10.43 -6.26 -11.81
CA VAL A 104 -11.58 -6.85 -11.11
C VAL A 104 -11.18 -8.26 -10.70
N LEU A 105 -11.28 -8.53 -9.41
CA LEU A 105 -10.98 -9.81 -8.78
C LEU A 105 -12.27 -10.62 -8.60
N GLU A 106 -12.15 -11.89 -8.30
CA GLU A 106 -13.30 -12.69 -7.84
C GLU A 106 -13.83 -12.15 -6.51
N TYR A 107 -15.05 -12.50 -6.13
CA TYR A 107 -15.54 -12.14 -4.78
C TYR A 107 -14.78 -12.92 -3.72
N GLY A 108 -14.33 -12.23 -2.67
CA GLY A 108 -13.53 -12.81 -1.61
C GLY A 108 -13.24 -11.82 -0.47
N ILE A 109 -12.44 -12.27 0.50
CA ILE A 109 -11.93 -11.44 1.60
C ILE A 109 -10.45 -11.20 1.36
N TYR A 110 -10.10 -9.96 1.09
CA TYR A 110 -8.76 -9.58 0.66
C TYR A 110 -7.90 -8.99 1.78
N THR A 111 -6.61 -9.28 1.75
CA THR A 111 -5.61 -8.53 2.53
C THR A 111 -5.54 -7.08 2.03
N PRO A 112 -4.93 -6.15 2.78
CA PRO A 112 -4.46 -4.90 2.19
C PRO A 112 -3.53 -5.19 0.99
N PRO A 113 -3.51 -4.33 -0.05
CA PRO A 113 -2.56 -4.49 -1.14
C PRO A 113 -1.10 -4.31 -0.64
N SER A 114 -0.16 -4.99 -1.27
CA SER A 114 1.28 -4.83 -1.01
C SER A 114 2.00 -4.37 -2.27
N ILE A 115 3.04 -3.55 -2.11
CA ILE A 115 3.85 -3.02 -3.21
C ILE A 115 5.31 -3.40 -2.99
N PHE A 116 5.89 -4.07 -3.97
CA PHE A 116 7.28 -4.49 -3.97
C PHE A 116 8.03 -3.80 -5.11
N LYS A 117 9.30 -3.50 -4.88
CA LYS A 117 10.21 -3.03 -5.92
C LYS A 117 11.42 -3.94 -5.97
N ILE A 118 11.57 -4.64 -7.09
CA ILE A 118 12.71 -5.49 -7.39
C ILE A 118 13.43 -4.87 -8.59
N LYS A 119 14.68 -4.46 -8.41
CA LYS A 119 15.43 -3.67 -9.40
C LYS A 119 14.62 -2.43 -9.81
N GLN A 120 14.22 -2.35 -11.07
CA GLN A 120 13.42 -1.25 -11.64
C GLN A 120 11.93 -1.60 -11.81
N LYS A 121 11.53 -2.85 -11.52
CA LYS A 121 10.15 -3.30 -11.69
C LYS A 121 9.36 -3.14 -10.40
N ILE A 122 8.09 -2.77 -10.53
CA ILE A 122 7.12 -2.71 -9.44
C ILE A 122 6.14 -3.87 -9.59
N TYR A 123 5.93 -4.56 -8.48
CA TYR A 123 4.96 -5.64 -8.34
C TYR A 123 3.94 -5.27 -7.29
N LEU A 124 2.69 -5.66 -7.54
CA LEU A 124 1.56 -5.42 -6.66
C LEU A 124 0.98 -6.77 -6.29
N SER A 125 0.77 -7.02 -5.01
CA SER A 125 0.18 -8.25 -4.54
C SER A 125 -1.06 -8.01 -3.71
N ILE A 126 -1.97 -8.98 -3.76
CA ILE A 126 -3.13 -9.07 -2.90
C ILE A 126 -3.50 -10.54 -2.70
N THR A 127 -3.98 -10.89 -1.50
CA THR A 127 -4.38 -12.26 -1.20
C THR A 127 -5.86 -12.31 -0.84
N ASP A 128 -6.60 -13.15 -1.52
CA ASP A 128 -7.93 -13.59 -1.10
C ASP A 128 -7.76 -14.64 0.01
N THR A 129 -8.00 -14.24 1.24
CA THR A 129 -7.83 -15.10 2.41
C THR A 129 -8.94 -16.13 2.55
N GLN A 130 -10.11 -15.87 1.96
CA GLN A 130 -11.24 -16.79 1.94
C GLN A 130 -10.99 -17.96 0.98
N ASN A 131 -10.61 -17.66 -0.25
CA ASN A 131 -10.41 -18.65 -1.31
C ASN A 131 -8.96 -19.15 -1.42
N LYS A 132 -8.05 -18.62 -0.55
CA LYS A 132 -6.62 -18.98 -0.52
C LYS A 132 -5.92 -18.74 -1.86
N LYS A 133 -6.17 -17.59 -2.47
CA LYS A 133 -5.61 -17.20 -3.77
C LYS A 133 -4.72 -15.97 -3.61
N VAL A 134 -3.46 -16.09 -3.97
CA VAL A 134 -2.52 -14.98 -4.07
C VAL A 134 -2.48 -14.49 -5.51
N TYR A 135 -2.69 -13.20 -5.70
CA TYR A 135 -2.55 -12.52 -6.98
C TYR A 135 -1.27 -11.68 -6.98
N LEU A 136 -0.57 -11.69 -8.09
CA LEU A 136 0.62 -10.85 -8.31
C LEU A 136 0.51 -10.16 -9.66
N PHE A 137 0.59 -8.85 -9.63
CA PHE A 137 0.45 -7.97 -10.80
C PHE A 137 1.73 -7.19 -11.04
N ASN A 138 1.93 -6.78 -12.27
CA ASN A 138 2.88 -5.72 -12.59
C ASN A 138 2.32 -4.32 -12.24
N SER A 139 3.11 -3.27 -12.44
CA SER A 139 2.71 -1.87 -12.16
C SER A 139 1.47 -1.40 -12.94
N ASP A 140 1.08 -2.11 -13.98
CA ASP A 140 -0.05 -1.79 -14.86
C ASP A 140 -1.32 -2.60 -14.53
N LEU A 141 -1.34 -3.28 -13.39
CA LEU A 141 -2.40 -4.19 -12.95
C LEU A 141 -2.68 -5.34 -13.94
N LYS A 142 -1.67 -5.76 -14.70
CA LYS A 142 -1.73 -7.01 -15.45
C LYS A 142 -1.25 -8.13 -14.55
N ASN A 143 -2.08 -9.16 -14.38
CA ASN A 143 -1.72 -10.35 -13.61
C ASN A 143 -0.51 -11.04 -14.25
N LEU A 144 0.43 -11.50 -13.44
CA LEU A 144 1.58 -12.24 -13.93
C LEU A 144 1.15 -13.67 -14.33
N GLY A 145 1.86 -14.24 -15.28
CA GLY A 145 1.60 -15.61 -15.74
C GLY A 145 1.71 -16.61 -14.57
N GLY A 146 0.77 -17.57 -14.52
CA GLY A 146 0.70 -18.56 -13.45
C GLY A 146 -0.07 -18.13 -12.20
N PHE A 147 -0.49 -16.87 -12.08
CA PHE A 147 -1.32 -16.40 -10.97
C PHE A 147 -2.81 -16.40 -11.31
N PRO A 148 -3.72 -16.57 -10.31
CA PRO A 148 -3.41 -16.72 -8.89
C PRO A 148 -2.84 -18.08 -8.51
N VAL A 149 -2.01 -18.10 -7.46
CA VAL A 149 -1.50 -19.32 -6.83
C VAL A 149 -2.09 -19.51 -5.44
N TYR A 150 -1.90 -20.68 -4.85
CA TYR A 150 -2.38 -20.96 -3.50
C TYR A 150 -1.58 -20.19 -2.44
N GLY A 151 -2.28 -19.64 -1.44
CA GLY A 151 -1.68 -18.97 -0.29
C GLY A 151 -2.72 -18.27 0.58
N GLY A 152 -2.48 -18.21 1.87
CA GLY A 152 -3.48 -17.79 2.86
C GLY A 152 -3.22 -16.47 3.57
N GLY A 153 -2.18 -15.74 3.22
CA GLY A 153 -1.80 -14.49 3.89
C GLY A 153 -1.08 -13.51 2.96
N GLU A 154 -0.60 -12.44 3.53
CA GLU A 154 0.30 -11.54 2.82
C GLU A 154 1.54 -12.28 2.34
N ILE A 155 2.16 -11.75 1.31
CA ILE A 155 3.39 -12.31 0.77
C ILE A 155 4.60 -11.43 1.10
N ASP A 156 5.76 -12.04 1.10
CA ASP A 156 7.02 -11.35 0.91
C ASP A 156 7.63 -11.78 -0.44
N LEU A 157 8.23 -10.82 -1.15
CA LEU A 157 8.77 -11.00 -2.49
C LEU A 157 10.22 -10.54 -2.53
N VAL A 158 11.11 -11.44 -2.91
CA VAL A 158 12.55 -11.17 -2.97
C VAL A 158 13.15 -11.67 -4.28
N GLU A 159 14.25 -11.07 -4.70
CA GLU A 159 15.05 -11.59 -5.81
C GLU A 159 15.76 -12.89 -5.36
N SER A 160 15.73 -13.91 -6.21
CA SER A 160 16.50 -15.13 -6.01
C SER A 160 17.98 -14.88 -6.33
N SER A 161 18.86 -15.73 -5.81
CA SER A 161 20.27 -15.80 -6.26
C SER A 161 20.39 -16.19 -7.74
N ASP A 162 19.40 -16.88 -8.27
CA ASP A 162 19.35 -17.27 -9.67
C ASP A 162 18.89 -16.09 -10.55
N ILE A 163 19.67 -15.76 -11.56
CA ILE A 163 19.40 -14.62 -12.45
C ILE A 163 18.05 -14.75 -13.11
N GLY A 164 17.22 -13.68 -13.01
CA GLY A 164 15.89 -13.63 -13.63
C GLY A 164 14.83 -14.44 -12.87
N THR A 165 15.09 -14.77 -11.62
CA THR A 165 14.16 -15.52 -10.79
C THR A 165 13.74 -14.70 -9.57
N LEU A 166 12.46 -14.75 -9.22
CA LEU A 166 11.89 -14.18 -8.00
C LEU A 166 11.40 -15.30 -7.09
N ASN A 167 11.67 -15.16 -5.82
CA ASN A 167 11.07 -16.01 -4.80
C ASN A 167 9.99 -15.22 -4.08
N PHE A 168 8.83 -15.82 -3.84
CA PHE A 168 7.87 -15.27 -2.91
C PHE A 168 7.40 -16.30 -1.90
N VAL A 169 7.10 -15.82 -0.71
CA VAL A 169 6.70 -16.63 0.43
C VAL A 169 5.32 -16.19 0.85
N THR A 170 4.45 -17.13 1.11
CA THR A 170 3.11 -16.87 1.67
C THR A 170 2.79 -17.90 2.77
N LYS A 171 1.78 -17.57 3.57
CA LYS A 171 1.31 -18.45 4.64
C LYS A 171 0.41 -19.54 4.08
N ASP A 172 0.58 -20.78 4.57
CA ASP A 172 -0.34 -21.90 4.37
C ASP A 172 -1.36 -22.03 5.51
N ARG A 173 -2.20 -23.07 5.47
CA ARG A 173 -3.30 -23.28 6.42
C ARG A 173 -2.85 -23.49 7.86
N GLU A 174 -1.77 -24.18 8.13
CA GLU A 174 -1.34 -24.63 9.46
C GLU A 174 -0.11 -23.87 9.99
N ASN A 175 -0.04 -22.57 9.74
CA ASN A 175 1.14 -21.75 10.10
C ASN A 175 2.46 -22.18 9.42
N SER A 176 2.39 -23.04 8.43
CA SER A 176 3.51 -23.33 7.53
C SER A 176 3.66 -22.24 6.47
N LEU A 177 4.81 -22.21 5.83
CA LEU A 177 5.11 -21.30 4.73
C LEU A 177 5.21 -22.07 3.43
N VAL A 178 4.65 -21.48 2.38
CA VAL A 178 4.83 -21.95 1.00
C VAL A 178 5.76 -20.99 0.28
N VAL A 179 6.78 -21.53 -0.35
CA VAL A 179 7.74 -20.78 -1.16
C VAL A 179 7.51 -21.10 -2.62
N TYR A 180 7.35 -20.07 -3.41
CA TYR A 180 7.22 -20.18 -4.86
C TYR A 180 8.40 -19.53 -5.54
N GLN A 181 8.80 -20.11 -6.66
CA GLN A 181 9.83 -19.58 -7.53
C GLN A 181 9.22 -19.19 -8.87
N LEU A 182 9.44 -17.95 -9.29
CA LEU A 182 8.96 -17.39 -10.55
C LEU A 182 10.15 -17.11 -11.45
N LYS A 183 10.09 -17.57 -12.68
CA LYS A 183 11.00 -17.14 -13.74
C LYS A 183 10.40 -15.92 -14.44
N GLU A 184 11.18 -14.85 -14.55
CA GLU A 184 10.80 -13.63 -15.26
C GLU A 184 10.97 -13.76 -16.79
#